data_85d1382750e5845e64a41bf972ba72d3
#
_entry.id   85d1382750e5845e64a41bf972ba72d3
#
_cell.length_a   1.000
_cell.length_b   1.000
_cell.length_c   1.000
_cell.angle_alpha   90.00
_cell.angle_beta   90.00
_cell.angle_gamma   90.00
#
_symmetry.space_group_name_H-M   'P 1'
#
loop_
_entity.id
_entity.type
_entity.pdbx_description
1 polymer ?
#
loop_
_entity_poly.entity_id
_entity_poly.type
_entity_poly.pdbx_seq_one_letter_code
_entity_poly.pdbx_strand_id
1 'polypeptide(L)'
;MAERVLTQRELNRATLARQLLLRRVRLPVVRAVERIAGLQAQLASTPYIGLWTRLEGFRPQTLERALEARTVARGVLMRGTVHLVSSSDYGLFGTALEVASPGWITPEAEEIARRAAGSLRAYAAKPRTRVEILDWLEREHGIASDGTNRIWYALRLQARIAHAPEASLWRAPVHGPSFVSVEHNEVESEAARGELVRRYLAAFGPATRAEIAGWSGMKVRDFADSLDGLRLLRDEAGRELLDVPRAPLPAADTPAPVRFLPKFDNVLLDRRRVLPEEYRKLVVRKNADVQPTFIVDGLVAGIWSFKDGHVTTEPFAPLPRAAKRELEDEAGRLAAWLR
;
A
#
# COMPACT_ATOMS: atom_id res chain seq x y z
N MET A 1 4.86 -7.76 -36.13
CA MET A 1 4.39 -8.81 -35.17
C MET A 1 3.05 -8.35 -34.63
N ALA A 2 2.04 -9.21 -34.53
CA ALA A 2 0.76 -8.85 -33.93
C ALA A 2 0.98 -8.40 -32.49
N GLU A 3 0.40 -7.27 -32.10
CA GLU A 3 0.47 -6.74 -30.74
C GLU A 3 -0.22 -7.75 -29.79
N ARG A 4 0.46 -8.19 -28.74
CA ARG A 4 -0.10 -9.18 -27.79
C ARG A 4 -1.24 -8.55 -27.02
N VAL A 5 -2.45 -9.09 -27.17
CA VAL A 5 -3.64 -8.76 -26.38
C VAL A 5 -3.66 -9.63 -25.13
N LEU A 6 -3.85 -9.02 -23.96
CA LEU A 6 -3.88 -9.70 -22.67
C LEU A 6 -5.32 -9.90 -22.21
N THR A 7 -5.63 -11.13 -21.82
CA THR A 7 -6.91 -11.47 -21.21
C THR A 7 -7.02 -10.95 -19.76
N GLN A 8 -8.24 -10.75 -19.29
CA GLN A 8 -8.47 -10.37 -17.90
C GLN A 8 -7.83 -11.36 -16.91
N ARG A 9 -7.81 -12.66 -17.27
CA ARG A 9 -7.18 -13.69 -16.43
C ARG A 9 -5.65 -13.60 -16.43
N GLU A 10 -5.02 -13.29 -17.54
CA GLU A 10 -3.56 -13.01 -17.59
C GLU A 10 -3.20 -11.77 -16.77
N LEU A 11 -4.01 -10.72 -16.84
CA LEU A 11 -3.82 -9.51 -16.01
C LEU A 11 -3.96 -9.81 -14.52
N ASN A 12 -4.93 -10.64 -14.12
CA ASN A 12 -5.05 -11.14 -12.75
C ASN A 12 -3.78 -11.89 -12.33
N ARG A 13 -3.32 -12.85 -13.15
CA ARG A 13 -2.11 -13.64 -12.85
C ARG A 13 -0.85 -12.78 -12.77
N ALA A 14 -0.72 -11.76 -13.62
CA ALA A 14 0.36 -10.78 -13.55
C ALA A 14 0.36 -10.03 -12.21
N THR A 15 -0.80 -9.49 -11.81
CA THR A 15 -0.95 -8.82 -10.50
C THR A 15 -0.57 -9.75 -9.34
N LEU A 16 -1.11 -10.97 -9.30
CA LEU A 16 -0.81 -11.92 -8.23
C LEU A 16 0.67 -12.32 -8.17
N ALA A 17 1.31 -12.54 -9.33
CA ALA A 17 2.73 -12.88 -9.39
C ALA A 17 3.62 -11.75 -8.84
N ARG A 18 3.34 -10.52 -9.27
CA ARG A 18 4.09 -9.31 -8.87
C ARG A 18 3.86 -8.94 -7.41
N GLN A 19 2.65 -9.21 -6.91
CA GLN A 19 2.27 -9.02 -5.50
C GLN A 19 2.64 -10.22 -4.61
N LEU A 20 3.42 -11.18 -5.12
CA LEU A 20 3.91 -12.36 -4.38
C LEU A 20 2.78 -13.24 -3.80
N LEU A 21 1.63 -13.30 -4.48
CA LEU A 21 0.46 -14.05 -4.04
C LEU A 21 0.30 -15.41 -4.73
N LEU A 22 0.91 -15.63 -5.90
CA LEU A 22 0.94 -16.97 -6.53
C LEU A 22 1.79 -17.94 -5.75
N ARG A 23 2.89 -17.46 -5.16
CA ARG A 23 3.80 -18.29 -4.35
C ARG A 23 4.41 -17.42 -3.26
N ARG A 24 4.44 -17.92 -2.02
CA ARG A 24 5.28 -17.32 -0.97
C ARG A 24 6.75 -17.41 -1.35
N VAL A 25 7.49 -16.36 -1.00
CA VAL A 25 8.91 -16.25 -1.36
C VAL A 25 9.76 -16.01 -0.11
N ARG A 26 11.03 -16.39 -0.17
CA ARG A 26 12.04 -16.07 0.84
C ARG A 26 12.74 -14.79 0.44
N LEU A 27 12.31 -13.67 0.99
CA LEU A 27 12.91 -12.35 0.79
C LEU A 27 13.05 -11.62 2.13
N PRO A 28 14.07 -10.78 2.29
CA PRO A 28 14.11 -9.79 3.36
C PRO A 28 12.88 -8.88 3.30
N VAL A 29 12.35 -8.48 4.47
CA VAL A 29 11.13 -7.64 4.56
C VAL A 29 11.24 -6.39 3.70
N VAL A 30 12.36 -5.66 3.76
CA VAL A 30 12.59 -4.45 2.97
C VAL A 30 12.42 -4.72 1.48
N ARG A 31 13.06 -5.80 0.97
CA ARG A 31 12.97 -6.17 -0.45
C ARG A 31 11.58 -6.61 -0.86
N ALA A 32 10.86 -7.31 0.02
CA ALA A 32 9.48 -7.68 -0.23
C ALA A 32 8.58 -6.45 -0.35
N VAL A 33 8.70 -5.51 0.57
CA VAL A 33 7.94 -4.25 0.58
C VAL A 33 8.24 -3.40 -0.66
N GLU A 34 9.51 -3.27 -1.05
CA GLU A 34 9.91 -2.58 -2.30
C GLU A 34 9.30 -3.24 -3.53
N ARG A 35 9.35 -4.58 -3.61
CA ARG A 35 8.87 -5.32 -4.76
C ARG A 35 7.36 -5.19 -5.00
N ILE A 36 6.58 -5.04 -3.93
CA ILE A 36 5.13 -4.90 -4.01
C ILE A 36 4.66 -3.44 -3.99
N ALA A 37 5.58 -2.48 -4.08
CA ALA A 37 5.35 -1.03 -3.98
C ALA A 37 4.64 -0.62 -2.67
N GLY A 38 5.03 -1.24 -1.56
CA GLY A 38 4.50 -0.97 -0.24
C GLY A 38 3.21 -1.71 0.12
N LEU A 39 2.75 -1.53 1.34
CA LEU A 39 1.50 -2.06 1.88
C LEU A 39 0.69 -0.91 2.49
N GLN A 40 -0.60 -0.84 2.22
CA GLN A 40 -1.46 0.10 2.95
C GLN A 40 -1.55 -0.34 4.43
N ALA A 41 -1.30 0.59 5.34
CA ALA A 41 -1.00 0.33 6.74
C ALA A 41 -1.80 1.24 7.68
N GLN A 42 -3.11 1.39 7.42
CA GLN A 42 -4.01 2.19 8.26
C GLN A 42 -4.04 1.68 9.71
N LEU A 43 -4.01 0.38 9.88
CA LEU A 43 -3.79 -0.28 11.16
C LEU A 43 -2.36 -0.82 11.21
N ALA A 44 -1.70 -0.73 12.38
CA ALA A 44 -0.33 -1.22 12.56
C ALA A 44 -0.20 -2.73 12.27
N SER A 45 -1.24 -3.52 12.53
CA SER A 45 -1.26 -4.96 12.33
C SER A 45 -1.39 -5.42 10.86
N THR A 46 -1.97 -4.59 9.97
CA THR A 46 -2.26 -5.04 8.59
C THR A 46 -1.02 -5.41 7.77
N PRO A 47 0.12 -4.69 7.85
CA PRO A 47 1.33 -5.08 7.14
C PRO A 47 1.88 -6.44 7.56
N TYR A 48 1.72 -6.83 8.81
CA TYR A 48 2.21 -8.12 9.30
C TYR A 48 1.47 -9.29 8.64
N ILE A 49 0.14 -9.22 8.57
CA ILE A 49 -0.68 -10.21 7.86
C ILE A 49 -0.38 -10.16 6.35
N GLY A 50 -0.23 -8.96 5.79
CA GLY A 50 0.14 -8.77 4.39
C GLY A 50 1.48 -9.40 4.03
N LEU A 51 2.48 -9.35 4.91
CA LEU A 51 3.78 -10.01 4.74
C LEU A 51 3.68 -11.51 4.98
N TRP A 52 2.92 -11.96 5.98
CA TRP A 52 2.70 -13.38 6.23
C TRP A 52 2.11 -14.10 5.00
N THR A 53 1.15 -13.50 4.34
CA THR A 53 0.53 -14.12 3.16
C THR A 53 1.49 -14.21 1.97
N ARG A 54 2.54 -13.39 1.93
CA ARG A 54 3.50 -13.25 0.82
C ARG A 54 4.85 -13.93 1.06
N LEU A 55 5.29 -14.01 2.32
CA LEU A 55 6.62 -14.48 2.66
C LEU A 55 6.57 -15.86 3.31
N GLU A 56 7.52 -16.71 2.92
CA GLU A 56 7.72 -18.01 3.54
C GLU A 56 8.44 -17.85 4.89
N GLY A 57 7.87 -18.44 5.95
CA GLY A 57 8.46 -18.41 7.29
C GLY A 57 8.51 -17.02 7.95
N PHE A 58 7.64 -16.08 7.51
CA PHE A 58 7.59 -14.74 8.10
C PHE A 58 7.24 -14.77 9.58
N ARG A 59 8.01 -14.03 10.37
CA ARG A 59 7.80 -13.81 11.81
C ARG A 59 7.61 -12.32 12.09
N PRO A 60 6.69 -11.91 12.99
CA PRO A 60 6.44 -10.50 13.33
C PRO A 60 7.72 -9.74 13.69
N GLN A 61 8.62 -10.36 14.48
CA GLN A 61 9.89 -9.76 14.90
C GLN A 61 10.81 -9.36 13.75
N THR A 62 10.61 -9.94 12.55
CA THR A 62 11.40 -9.54 11.37
C THR A 62 10.99 -8.15 10.87
N LEU A 63 9.68 -7.83 10.89
CA LEU A 63 9.21 -6.48 10.57
C LEU A 63 9.52 -5.51 11.72
N GLU A 64 9.36 -5.93 12.97
CA GLU A 64 9.66 -5.10 14.14
C GLU A 64 11.10 -4.61 14.12
N ARG A 65 12.06 -5.52 13.89
CA ARG A 65 13.49 -5.16 13.71
C ARG A 65 13.73 -4.20 12.53
N ALA A 66 13.01 -4.35 11.42
CA ALA A 66 13.13 -3.44 10.30
C ALA A 66 12.58 -2.04 10.61
N LEU A 67 11.50 -1.95 11.42
CA LEU A 67 10.96 -0.68 11.93
C LEU A 67 11.93 -0.02 12.92
N GLU A 68 12.45 -0.77 13.89
CA GLU A 68 13.42 -0.28 14.89
C GLU A 68 14.72 0.20 14.22
N ALA A 69 15.22 -0.54 13.25
CA ALA A 69 16.37 -0.15 12.42
C ALA A 69 16.05 0.96 11.41
N ARG A 70 14.79 1.43 11.36
CA ARG A 70 14.33 2.46 10.43
C ARG A 70 14.63 2.17 8.95
N THR A 71 14.70 0.89 8.57
CA THR A 71 14.86 0.48 7.17
C THR A 71 13.53 0.44 6.42
N VAL A 72 12.41 0.44 7.15
CA VAL A 72 11.05 0.65 6.66
C VAL A 72 10.38 1.78 7.45
N ALA A 73 9.46 2.48 6.81
CA ALA A 73 8.69 3.57 7.40
C ALA A 73 7.20 3.37 7.19
N ARG A 74 6.40 3.69 8.23
CA ARG A 74 4.93 3.69 8.16
C ARG A 74 4.42 5.12 8.22
N GLY A 75 4.02 5.67 7.08
CA GLY A 75 3.61 7.07 7.00
C GLY A 75 2.62 7.37 5.89
N VAL A 76 2.20 8.62 5.80
CA VAL A 76 1.24 9.06 4.78
C VAL A 76 1.93 9.17 3.42
N LEU A 77 1.34 8.53 2.40
CA LEU A 77 1.81 8.54 1.02
C LEU A 77 0.60 8.55 0.05
N MET A 78 0.54 7.62 -0.88
CA MET A 78 -0.44 7.56 -1.96
C MET A 78 -1.86 7.86 -1.49
N ARG A 79 -2.55 8.76 -2.16
CA ARG A 79 -3.94 9.18 -1.86
C ARG A 79 -4.14 9.76 -0.46
N GLY A 80 -3.07 10.18 0.24
CA GLY A 80 -3.14 10.63 1.63
C GLY A 80 -3.43 9.53 2.65
N THR A 81 -3.23 8.26 2.31
CA THR A 81 -3.41 7.13 3.23
C THR A 81 -2.08 6.63 3.78
N VAL A 82 -2.12 5.94 4.92
CA VAL A 82 -0.93 5.43 5.59
C VAL A 82 -0.42 4.17 4.88
N HIS A 83 0.88 4.14 4.56
CA HIS A 83 1.56 3.02 3.93
C HIS A 83 2.81 2.61 4.72
N LEU A 84 3.15 1.32 4.64
CA LEU A 84 4.45 0.77 4.99
C LEU A 84 5.27 0.61 3.71
N VAL A 85 6.41 1.29 3.64
CA VAL A 85 7.37 1.22 2.51
C VAL A 85 8.79 1.13 3.06
N SER A 86 9.80 0.88 2.21
CA SER A 86 11.20 1.08 2.62
C SER A 86 11.45 2.56 2.91
N SER A 87 12.41 2.89 3.78
CA SER A 87 12.74 4.29 4.07
C SER A 87 13.24 5.02 2.83
N SER A 88 13.93 4.33 1.93
CA SER A 88 14.32 4.85 0.62
C SER A 88 13.10 5.21 -0.23
N ASP A 89 12.12 4.28 -0.35
CA ASP A 89 10.88 4.54 -1.09
C ASP A 89 10.01 5.60 -0.41
N TYR A 90 10.09 5.76 0.93
CA TYR A 90 9.34 6.80 1.63
C TYR A 90 9.75 8.20 1.18
N GLY A 91 11.05 8.45 1.07
CA GLY A 91 11.58 9.71 0.55
C GLY A 91 11.22 9.91 -0.92
N LEU A 92 11.50 8.90 -1.76
CA LEU A 92 11.23 8.92 -3.19
C LEU A 92 9.75 9.17 -3.50
N PHE A 93 8.85 8.39 -2.89
CA PHE A 93 7.41 8.52 -3.09
C PHE A 93 6.88 9.84 -2.53
N GLY A 94 7.43 10.29 -1.39
CA GLY A 94 7.10 11.60 -0.82
C GLY A 94 7.39 12.72 -1.81
N THR A 95 8.56 12.73 -2.47
CA THR A 95 8.92 13.72 -3.50
C THR A 95 7.99 13.61 -4.72
N ALA A 96 7.76 12.39 -5.23
CA ALA A 96 6.87 12.19 -6.37
C ALA A 96 5.44 12.70 -6.12
N LEU A 97 4.96 12.60 -4.88
CA LEU A 97 3.59 12.90 -4.47
C LEU A 97 3.39 14.35 -4.00
N GLU A 98 4.40 15.21 -4.02
CA GLU A 98 4.25 16.65 -3.70
C GLU A 98 3.20 17.35 -4.59
N VAL A 99 2.98 16.84 -5.81
CA VAL A 99 1.95 17.32 -6.74
C VAL A 99 0.56 16.73 -6.49
N ALA A 100 0.46 15.73 -5.63
CA ALA A 100 -0.75 14.90 -5.42
C ALA A 100 -1.41 15.20 -4.08
N SER A 101 -1.83 16.44 -3.87
CA SER A 101 -2.58 16.79 -2.66
C SER A 101 -3.99 16.19 -2.69
N PRO A 102 -4.42 15.52 -1.61
CA PRO A 102 -5.82 15.13 -1.47
C PRO A 102 -6.73 16.36 -1.51
N GLY A 103 -7.79 16.32 -2.33
CA GLY A 103 -8.65 17.48 -2.60
C GLY A 103 -9.39 18.08 -1.38
N TRP A 104 -9.31 17.44 -0.21
CA TRP A 104 -9.83 17.96 1.05
C TRP A 104 -8.79 18.77 1.86
N ILE A 105 -7.50 18.74 1.47
CA ILE A 105 -6.45 19.61 2.02
C ILE A 105 -6.55 20.95 1.26
N THR A 106 -6.64 22.05 2.01
CA THR A 106 -6.75 23.37 1.39
C THR A 106 -5.38 23.92 0.98
N PRO A 107 -5.31 24.84 -0.01
CA PRO A 107 -4.06 25.49 -0.40
C PRO A 107 -3.36 26.21 0.76
N GLU A 108 -4.13 26.80 1.70
CA GLU A 108 -3.57 27.44 2.89
C GLU A 108 -2.89 26.43 3.81
N ALA A 109 -3.50 25.26 4.02
CA ALA A 109 -2.91 24.20 4.84
C ALA A 109 -1.63 23.64 4.20
N GLU A 110 -1.59 23.54 2.87
CA GLU A 110 -0.39 23.15 2.12
C GLU A 110 0.74 24.17 2.26
N GLU A 111 0.42 25.44 2.11
CA GLU A 111 1.40 26.53 2.24
C GLU A 111 1.98 26.60 3.65
N ILE A 112 1.14 26.49 4.68
CA ILE A 112 1.57 26.39 6.08
C ILE A 112 2.53 25.20 6.25
N ALA A 113 2.14 24.02 5.77
CA ALA A 113 2.94 22.82 5.90
C ALA A 113 4.27 22.91 5.16
N ARG A 114 4.28 23.49 3.97
CA ARG A 114 5.50 23.68 3.17
C ARG A 114 6.50 24.59 3.89
N ARG A 115 6.05 25.72 4.45
CA ARG A 115 6.90 26.65 5.21
C ARG A 115 7.48 26.00 6.47
N ALA A 116 6.68 25.19 7.17
CA ALA A 116 7.10 24.53 8.40
C ALA A 116 7.89 23.22 8.18
N ALA A 117 7.91 22.67 6.96
CA ALA A 117 8.42 21.31 6.70
C ALA A 117 9.86 21.10 7.16
N GLY A 118 10.77 22.03 6.88
CA GLY A 118 12.18 21.93 7.23
C GLY A 118 12.41 21.93 8.75
N SER A 119 11.83 22.92 9.44
CA SER A 119 11.93 23.05 10.89
C SER A 119 11.18 21.93 11.63
N LEU A 120 10.04 21.44 11.08
CA LEU A 120 9.34 20.30 11.63
C LEU A 120 10.17 19.00 11.53
N ARG A 121 10.89 18.79 10.42
CA ARG A 121 11.81 17.63 10.30
C ARG A 121 12.88 17.65 11.39
N ALA A 122 13.46 18.81 11.66
CA ALA A 122 14.45 18.96 12.74
C ALA A 122 13.83 18.73 14.12
N TYR A 123 12.64 19.28 14.38
CA TYR A 123 11.92 19.07 15.65
C TYR A 123 11.52 17.62 15.86
N ALA A 124 11.09 16.92 14.81
CA ALA A 124 10.69 15.52 14.82
C ALA A 124 11.87 14.55 14.58
N ALA A 125 13.12 14.98 14.69
CA ALA A 125 14.28 14.07 14.72
C ALA A 125 14.21 13.07 15.89
N LYS A 126 13.52 13.46 16.97
CA LYS A 126 13.08 12.58 18.07
C LYS A 126 11.56 12.37 17.97
N PRO A 127 11.05 11.24 18.46
CA PRO A 127 9.60 10.98 18.45
C PRO A 127 8.81 12.11 19.11
N ARG A 128 7.74 12.56 18.44
CA ARG A 128 6.81 13.60 18.89
C ARG A 128 5.37 13.15 18.72
N THR A 129 4.55 13.42 19.69
CA THR A 129 3.09 13.23 19.57
C THR A 129 2.48 14.28 18.65
N ARG A 130 1.24 14.03 18.19
CA ARG A 130 0.49 15.03 17.44
C ARG A 130 0.30 16.32 18.23
N VAL A 131 0.02 16.23 19.54
CA VAL A 131 -0.19 17.40 20.40
C VAL A 131 1.09 18.23 20.44
N GLU A 132 2.24 17.61 20.75
CA GLU A 132 3.53 18.33 20.78
C GLU A 132 3.85 19.02 19.44
N ILE A 133 3.53 18.39 18.30
CA ILE A 133 3.77 18.98 16.98
C ILE A 133 2.86 20.17 16.74
N LEU A 134 1.59 20.10 17.11
CA LEU A 134 0.66 21.22 16.93
C LEU A 134 0.97 22.38 17.88
N ASP A 135 1.32 22.11 19.14
CA ASP A 135 1.79 23.12 20.10
C ASP A 135 3.11 23.77 19.64
N TRP A 136 4.00 22.97 19.03
CA TRP A 136 5.23 23.50 18.43
C TRP A 136 4.91 24.43 17.24
N LEU A 137 3.97 24.04 16.38
CA LEU A 137 3.55 24.86 15.22
C LEU A 137 2.99 26.22 15.67
N GLU A 138 2.20 26.23 16.72
CA GLU A 138 1.65 27.47 17.29
C GLU A 138 2.77 28.36 17.85
N ARG A 139 3.68 27.81 18.63
CA ARG A 139 4.77 28.58 19.25
C ARG A 139 5.79 29.12 18.24
N GLU A 140 6.23 28.30 17.30
CA GLU A 140 7.32 28.67 16.38
C GLU A 140 6.83 29.38 15.12
N HIS A 141 5.59 29.16 14.71
CA HIS A 141 5.04 29.71 13.47
C HIS A 141 3.80 30.59 13.68
N GLY A 142 3.30 30.71 14.90
CA GLY A 142 2.09 31.50 15.22
C GLY A 142 0.81 30.92 14.63
N ILE A 143 0.78 29.62 14.32
CA ILE A 143 -0.33 28.96 13.64
C ILE A 143 -1.05 28.03 14.61
N ALA A 144 -2.20 28.51 15.11
CA ALA A 144 -3.07 27.70 15.95
C ALA A 144 -3.74 26.57 15.16
N SER A 145 -4.03 25.47 15.84
CA SER A 145 -4.82 24.39 15.26
C SER A 145 -6.24 24.88 14.96
N ASP A 146 -6.69 24.68 13.72
CA ASP A 146 -8.05 25.02 13.27
C ASP A 146 -9.11 23.98 13.70
N GLY A 147 -8.74 23.02 14.55
CA GLY A 147 -9.61 21.91 14.97
C GLY A 147 -9.89 20.88 13.84
N THR A 148 -9.37 21.13 12.63
CA THR A 148 -9.49 20.20 11.50
C THR A 148 -8.25 19.30 11.40
N ASN A 149 -8.34 18.28 10.55
CA ASN A 149 -7.19 17.43 10.25
C ASN A 149 -6.36 17.94 9.05
N ARG A 150 -6.72 19.06 8.41
CA ARG A 150 -6.13 19.52 7.14
C ARG A 150 -4.66 19.89 7.31
N ILE A 151 -4.35 20.80 8.23
CA ILE A 151 -2.96 21.20 8.55
C ILE A 151 -2.15 19.99 9.01
N TRP A 152 -2.71 19.17 9.89
CA TRP A 152 -2.05 17.95 10.38
C TRP A 152 -1.63 17.00 9.25
N TYR A 153 -2.52 16.73 8.31
CA TYR A 153 -2.21 15.86 7.18
C TYR A 153 -1.23 16.50 6.20
N ALA A 154 -1.39 17.80 5.93
CA ALA A 154 -0.44 18.54 5.09
C ALA A 154 0.98 18.53 5.68
N LEU A 155 1.13 18.75 6.99
CA LEU A 155 2.41 18.65 7.70
C LEU A 155 3.06 17.28 7.53
N ARG A 156 2.29 16.20 7.69
CA ARG A 156 2.82 14.83 7.55
C ARG A 156 3.32 14.52 6.14
N LEU A 157 2.62 15.03 5.13
CA LEU A 157 3.02 14.88 3.72
C LEU A 157 4.27 15.71 3.41
N GLN A 158 4.25 17.01 3.74
CA GLN A 158 5.32 17.95 3.37
C GLN A 158 6.60 17.73 4.18
N ALA A 159 6.48 17.49 5.48
CA ALA A 159 7.64 17.23 6.34
C ALA A 159 8.12 15.78 6.32
N ARG A 160 7.39 14.87 5.65
CA ARG A 160 7.72 13.45 5.55
C ARG A 160 7.98 12.81 6.91
N ILE A 161 7.10 13.09 7.87
CA ILE A 161 7.11 12.44 9.18
C ILE A 161 6.27 11.16 9.15
N ALA A 162 6.87 10.07 9.61
CA ALA A 162 6.25 8.76 9.72
C ALA A 162 5.88 8.45 11.17
N HIS A 163 5.05 7.45 11.39
CA HIS A 163 4.85 6.90 12.72
C HIS A 163 6.20 6.40 13.27
N ALA A 164 6.50 6.71 14.52
CA ALA A 164 7.66 6.17 15.18
C ALA A 164 7.57 4.63 15.28
N PRO A 165 8.71 3.92 15.38
CA PRO A 165 8.75 2.46 15.37
C PRO A 165 7.75 1.82 16.34
N GLU A 166 7.70 2.29 17.58
CA GLU A 166 6.82 1.78 18.64
C GLU A 166 5.33 1.91 18.31
N ALA A 167 4.95 2.93 17.53
CA ALA A 167 3.58 3.14 17.06
C ALA A 167 3.19 2.22 15.87
N SER A 168 4.12 1.42 15.39
CA SER A 168 3.97 0.56 14.21
C SER A 168 4.14 -0.93 14.51
N LEU A 169 4.42 -1.30 15.76
CA LEU A 169 4.59 -2.68 16.19
C LEU A 169 3.26 -3.46 16.10
N TRP A 170 3.35 -4.79 16.06
CA TRP A 170 2.20 -5.70 15.93
C TRP A 170 1.06 -5.41 16.92
N ARG A 171 1.40 -5.07 18.14
CA ARG A 171 0.46 -4.76 19.25
C ARG A 171 0.56 -3.30 19.68
N ALA A 172 0.93 -2.40 18.76
CA ALA A 172 1.02 -0.98 19.08
C ALA A 172 -0.31 -0.42 19.60
N PRO A 173 -0.27 0.47 20.59
CA PRO A 173 -1.46 1.17 21.08
C PRO A 173 -2.14 1.93 19.93
N VAL A 174 -3.47 1.91 19.90
CA VAL A 174 -4.24 2.62 18.87
C VAL A 174 -4.23 4.14 19.11
N HIS A 175 -4.04 4.57 20.36
CA HIS A 175 -4.16 5.97 20.77
C HIS A 175 -2.80 6.61 21.04
N GLY A 176 -2.67 7.88 20.65
CA GLY A 176 -1.52 8.71 20.93
C GLY A 176 -0.22 8.29 20.22
N PRO A 177 -0.23 7.92 18.93
CA PRO A 177 1.01 7.56 18.26
C PRO A 177 1.97 8.74 18.23
N SER A 178 3.27 8.44 18.36
CA SER A 178 4.34 9.39 18.08
C SER A 178 4.78 9.31 16.63
N PHE A 179 5.44 10.38 16.17
CA PHE A 179 5.90 10.57 14.81
C PHE A 179 7.37 10.99 14.82
N VAL A 180 8.09 10.59 13.78
CA VAL A 180 9.52 10.86 13.63
C VAL A 180 9.83 11.21 12.18
N SER A 181 10.81 12.07 11.96
CA SER A 181 11.31 12.34 10.60
C SER A 181 12.01 11.11 10.03
N VAL A 182 11.83 10.89 8.72
CA VAL A 182 12.51 9.83 7.98
C VAL A 182 13.63 10.45 7.15
N GLU A 183 14.85 9.97 7.38
CA GLU A 183 15.98 10.35 6.56
C GLU A 183 15.79 9.83 5.12
N HIS A 184 16.06 10.68 4.15
CA HIS A 184 15.96 10.34 2.74
C HIS A 184 16.93 11.20 1.92
N ASN A 185 17.36 10.64 0.81
CA ASN A 185 18.10 11.41 -0.18
C ASN A 185 17.16 12.33 -0.95
N GLU A 186 17.61 13.51 -1.28
CA GLU A 186 16.90 14.39 -2.21
C GLU A 186 16.95 13.77 -3.61
N VAL A 187 15.79 13.75 -4.24
CA VAL A 187 15.60 13.25 -5.62
C VAL A 187 14.87 14.35 -6.40
N GLU A 188 15.26 14.55 -7.63
CA GLU A 188 14.58 15.49 -8.52
C GLU A 188 13.11 15.03 -8.72
N SER A 189 12.15 15.97 -8.71
CA SER A 189 10.71 15.67 -8.66
C SER A 189 10.20 14.89 -9.88
N GLU A 190 10.69 15.17 -11.07
CA GLU A 190 10.31 14.45 -12.28
C GLU A 190 10.85 13.01 -12.28
N ALA A 191 12.12 12.86 -11.93
CA ALA A 191 12.74 11.55 -11.77
C ALA A 191 12.04 10.70 -10.70
N ALA A 192 11.63 11.32 -9.59
CA ALA A 192 10.86 10.66 -8.54
C ALA A 192 9.49 10.18 -9.05
N ARG A 193 8.77 11.01 -9.82
CA ARG A 193 7.49 10.61 -10.44
C ARG A 193 7.66 9.45 -11.41
N GLY A 194 8.68 9.50 -12.27
CA GLY A 194 9.01 8.42 -13.18
C GLY A 194 9.30 7.11 -12.46
N GLU A 195 10.07 7.16 -11.39
CA GLU A 195 10.39 5.96 -10.61
C GLU A 195 9.16 5.43 -9.85
N LEU A 196 8.30 6.30 -9.30
CA LEU A 196 7.03 5.88 -8.68
C LEU A 196 6.14 5.14 -9.70
N VAL A 197 6.03 5.64 -10.93
CA VAL A 197 5.29 4.96 -12.01
C VAL A 197 5.89 3.59 -12.30
N ARG A 198 7.22 3.48 -12.40
CA ARG A 198 7.91 2.20 -12.63
C ARG A 198 7.70 1.23 -11.48
N ARG A 199 7.76 1.69 -10.22
CA ARG A 199 7.46 0.86 -9.02
C ARG A 199 6.03 0.35 -9.05
N TYR A 200 5.06 1.21 -9.37
CA TYR A 200 3.68 0.79 -9.53
C TYR A 200 3.54 -0.28 -10.62
N LEU A 201 4.07 -0.04 -11.81
CA LEU A 201 3.96 -0.98 -12.92
C LEU A 201 4.68 -2.30 -12.62
N ALA A 202 5.83 -2.27 -11.95
CA ALA A 202 6.53 -3.49 -11.53
C ALA A 202 5.70 -4.33 -10.53
N ALA A 203 4.87 -3.67 -9.70
CA ALA A 203 4.08 -4.30 -8.64
C ALA A 203 2.63 -4.66 -9.07
N PHE A 204 2.03 -3.90 -9.99
CA PHE A 204 0.62 -4.00 -10.37
C PHE A 204 0.38 -4.06 -11.88
N GLY A 205 1.38 -3.72 -12.70
CA GLY A 205 1.22 -3.69 -14.15
C GLY A 205 0.94 -5.08 -14.79
N PRO A 206 0.65 -5.08 -16.08
CA PRO A 206 0.43 -3.95 -16.98
C PRO A 206 -0.77 -3.10 -16.57
N ALA A 207 -0.73 -1.77 -16.77
CA ALA A 207 -1.81 -0.90 -16.31
C ALA A 207 -2.06 0.30 -17.25
N THR A 208 -3.27 0.82 -17.22
CA THR A 208 -3.62 2.06 -17.89
C THR A 208 -3.08 3.28 -17.14
N ARG A 209 -2.92 4.42 -17.81
CA ARG A 209 -2.58 5.70 -17.16
C ARG A 209 -3.58 6.07 -16.07
N ALA A 210 -4.86 5.76 -16.25
CA ALA A 210 -5.89 6.02 -15.25
C ALA A 210 -5.72 5.15 -13.99
N GLU A 211 -5.28 3.90 -14.12
CA GLU A 211 -4.98 3.03 -12.98
C GLU A 211 -3.77 3.52 -12.19
N ILE A 212 -2.71 3.98 -12.89
CA ILE A 212 -1.53 4.62 -12.25
C ILE A 212 -1.98 5.85 -11.45
N ALA A 213 -2.76 6.75 -12.07
CA ALA A 213 -3.28 7.95 -11.44
C ALA A 213 -4.16 7.62 -10.21
N GLY A 214 -5.08 6.66 -10.37
CA GLY A 214 -5.96 6.22 -9.29
C GLY A 214 -5.23 5.60 -8.09
N TRP A 215 -4.11 4.90 -8.32
CA TRP A 215 -3.31 4.31 -7.25
C TRP A 215 -2.42 5.34 -6.57
N SER A 216 -1.75 6.18 -7.31
CA SER A 216 -0.82 7.19 -6.77
C SER A 216 -1.55 8.37 -6.12
N GLY A 217 -2.68 8.79 -6.68
CA GLY A 217 -3.36 10.05 -6.39
C GLY A 217 -2.89 11.21 -7.25
N MET A 218 -1.89 11.01 -8.12
CA MET A 218 -1.46 11.98 -9.13
C MET A 218 -2.48 12.11 -10.26
N LYS A 219 -2.45 13.22 -10.98
CA LYS A 219 -3.16 13.36 -12.26
C LYS A 219 -2.31 12.77 -13.38
N VAL A 220 -2.92 12.29 -14.46
CA VAL A 220 -2.20 11.74 -15.61
C VAL A 220 -1.15 12.72 -16.17
N ARG A 221 -1.46 14.01 -16.20
CA ARG A 221 -0.54 15.05 -16.65
C ARG A 221 0.72 15.21 -15.80
N ASP A 222 0.66 14.81 -14.52
CA ASP A 222 1.77 15.00 -13.58
C ASP A 222 2.93 14.01 -13.85
N PHE A 223 2.68 12.95 -14.60
CA PHE A 223 3.68 11.93 -14.96
C PHE A 223 3.71 11.61 -16.46
N ALA A 224 3.05 12.41 -17.30
CA ALA A 224 2.95 12.15 -18.74
C ALA A 224 4.34 12.04 -19.43
N ASP A 225 5.27 12.89 -19.00
CA ASP A 225 6.63 12.98 -19.57
C ASP A 225 7.59 11.91 -18.98
N SER A 226 7.13 11.14 -18.00
CA SER A 226 7.93 10.12 -17.29
C SER A 226 7.69 8.68 -17.79
N LEU A 227 7.11 8.50 -18.98
CA LEU A 227 6.68 7.20 -19.50
C LEU A 227 7.68 6.54 -20.44
N ASP A 228 8.82 7.15 -20.68
CA ASP A 228 9.84 6.64 -21.58
C ASP A 228 10.37 5.27 -21.17
N GLY A 229 10.63 4.41 -22.18
CA GLY A 229 11.17 3.06 -21.97
C GLY A 229 10.16 2.04 -21.46
N LEU A 230 8.88 2.40 -21.30
CA LEU A 230 7.82 1.45 -20.99
C LEU A 230 7.35 0.71 -22.25
N ARG A 231 6.96 -0.56 -22.06
CA ARG A 231 6.30 -1.33 -23.15
C ARG A 231 4.82 -0.98 -23.21
N LEU A 232 4.30 -0.97 -24.43
CA LEU A 232 2.88 -0.86 -24.69
C LEU A 232 2.28 -2.24 -24.95
N LEU A 233 1.13 -2.48 -24.37
CA LEU A 233 0.32 -3.70 -24.50
C LEU A 233 -1.15 -3.27 -24.66
N ARG A 234 -2.02 -4.24 -25.01
CA ARG A 234 -3.48 -4.02 -25.03
C ARG A 234 -4.20 -5.11 -24.25
N ASP A 235 -5.35 -4.77 -23.70
CA ASP A 235 -6.27 -5.76 -23.17
C ASP A 235 -7.38 -6.13 -24.18
N GLU A 236 -8.22 -7.11 -23.81
CA GLU A 236 -9.34 -7.58 -24.62
C GLU A 236 -10.37 -6.48 -24.96
N ALA A 237 -10.43 -5.40 -24.16
CA ALA A 237 -11.28 -4.24 -24.45
C ALA A 237 -10.59 -3.20 -25.35
N GLY A 238 -9.39 -3.49 -25.86
CA GLY A 238 -8.60 -2.59 -26.70
C GLY A 238 -7.93 -1.44 -25.94
N ARG A 239 -7.96 -1.43 -24.61
CA ARG A 239 -7.34 -0.38 -23.80
C ARG A 239 -5.81 -0.51 -23.83
N GLU A 240 -5.14 0.63 -24.00
CA GLU A 240 -3.68 0.69 -23.91
C GLU A 240 -3.21 0.47 -22.46
N LEU A 241 -2.25 -0.42 -22.31
CA LEU A 241 -1.61 -0.75 -21.05
C LEU A 241 -0.11 -0.43 -21.12
N LEU A 242 0.39 0.21 -20.10
CA LEU A 242 1.81 0.45 -19.87
C LEU A 242 2.39 -0.65 -18.99
N ASP A 243 3.63 -1.05 -19.26
CA ASP A 243 4.34 -2.04 -18.45
C ASP A 243 5.85 -1.79 -18.43
N VAL A 244 6.52 -2.20 -17.36
CA VAL A 244 7.98 -2.22 -17.35
C VAL A 244 8.50 -3.41 -18.16
N PRO A 245 9.64 -3.25 -18.85
CA PRO A 245 10.25 -4.34 -19.62
C PRO A 245 10.52 -5.58 -18.74
N ARG A 246 10.32 -6.78 -19.31
CA ARG A 246 10.63 -8.08 -18.66
C ARG A 246 9.86 -8.40 -17.38
N ALA A 247 8.84 -7.63 -17.03
CA ALA A 247 7.99 -7.94 -15.88
C ALA A 247 7.23 -9.28 -16.09
N PRO A 248 6.96 -10.04 -15.02
CA PRO A 248 6.27 -11.32 -15.13
C PRO A 248 4.87 -11.19 -15.74
N LEU A 249 4.58 -12.02 -16.75
CA LEU A 249 3.27 -12.19 -17.37
C LEU A 249 2.96 -13.69 -17.45
N PRO A 250 2.52 -14.32 -16.33
CA PRO A 250 2.16 -15.72 -16.32
C PRO A 250 0.98 -16.02 -17.23
N ALA A 251 0.87 -17.27 -17.68
CA ALA A 251 -0.26 -17.73 -18.48
C ALA A 251 -1.56 -17.73 -17.66
N ALA A 252 -2.69 -17.62 -18.35
CA ALA A 252 -4.02 -17.54 -17.73
C ALA A 252 -4.36 -18.76 -16.84
N ASP A 253 -3.85 -19.93 -17.18
CA ASP A 253 -4.06 -21.20 -16.47
C ASP A 253 -3.10 -21.40 -15.28
N THR A 254 -2.16 -20.48 -15.04
CA THR A 254 -1.25 -20.56 -13.89
C THR A 254 -2.06 -20.71 -12.59
N PRO A 255 -1.82 -21.73 -11.76
CA PRO A 255 -2.55 -21.95 -10.52
C PRO A 255 -2.40 -20.77 -9.56
N ALA A 256 -3.50 -20.35 -8.94
CA ALA A 256 -3.51 -19.31 -7.92
C ALA A 256 -4.09 -19.89 -6.62
N PRO A 257 -3.25 -20.11 -5.60
CA PRO A 257 -3.66 -20.73 -4.35
C PRO A 257 -4.55 -19.80 -3.52
N VAL A 258 -5.25 -20.38 -2.55
CA VAL A 258 -5.97 -19.62 -1.53
C VAL A 258 -4.99 -18.74 -0.75
N ARG A 259 -5.36 -17.46 -0.56
CA ARG A 259 -4.61 -16.50 0.27
C ARG A 259 -5.56 -15.66 1.12
N PHE A 260 -5.18 -15.44 2.36
CA PHE A 260 -5.83 -14.49 3.23
C PHE A 260 -5.21 -13.10 3.06
N LEU A 261 -6.03 -12.10 2.85
CA LEU A 261 -5.62 -10.71 2.70
C LEU A 261 -6.09 -9.91 3.92
N PRO A 262 -5.24 -9.04 4.50
CA PRO A 262 -5.65 -8.18 5.60
C PRO A 262 -6.63 -7.09 5.15
N LYS A 263 -7.18 -6.36 6.12
CA LYS A 263 -7.85 -5.08 5.82
C LYS A 263 -6.95 -4.19 4.99
N PHE A 264 -7.51 -3.51 4.01
CA PHE A 264 -6.80 -2.55 3.15
C PHE A 264 -5.65 -3.15 2.33
N ASP A 265 -5.61 -4.46 2.06
CA ASP A 265 -4.56 -4.99 1.20
C ASP A 265 -4.57 -4.30 -0.17
N ASN A 266 -3.37 -3.92 -0.65
CA ASN A 266 -3.22 -3.12 -1.86
C ASN A 266 -3.81 -3.76 -3.12
N VAL A 267 -3.87 -5.09 -3.22
CA VAL A 267 -4.45 -5.77 -4.38
C VAL A 267 -5.96 -5.52 -4.52
N LEU A 268 -6.63 -5.17 -3.44
CA LEU A 268 -8.06 -4.81 -3.45
C LEU A 268 -8.31 -3.45 -4.08
N LEU A 269 -7.27 -2.63 -4.27
CA LEU A 269 -7.33 -1.35 -5.00
C LEU A 269 -7.39 -1.58 -6.51
N ASP A 270 -6.81 -2.65 -6.99
CA ASP A 270 -6.93 -3.13 -8.38
C ASP A 270 -8.24 -3.93 -8.54
N ARG A 271 -9.34 -3.20 -8.40
CA ARG A 271 -10.70 -3.72 -8.24
C ARG A 271 -11.17 -4.63 -9.37
N ARG A 272 -10.66 -4.42 -10.59
CA ARG A 272 -11.13 -5.16 -11.76
C ARG A 272 -10.47 -6.52 -11.92
N ARG A 273 -9.31 -6.76 -11.28
CA ARG A 273 -8.50 -7.97 -11.48
C ARG A 273 -8.65 -8.98 -10.36
N VAL A 274 -8.86 -8.52 -9.12
CA VAL A 274 -8.88 -9.35 -7.92
C VAL A 274 -10.22 -9.29 -7.22
N LEU A 275 -10.89 -8.14 -7.20
CA LEU A 275 -12.19 -7.96 -6.55
C LEU A 275 -13.31 -7.90 -7.59
N PRO A 276 -14.16 -8.95 -7.72
CA PRO A 276 -15.35 -8.92 -8.57
C PRO A 276 -16.30 -7.78 -8.17
N GLU A 277 -16.91 -7.10 -9.16
CA GLU A 277 -17.74 -5.92 -8.92
C GLU A 277 -18.97 -6.24 -8.07
N GLU A 278 -19.56 -7.43 -8.23
CA GLU A 278 -20.71 -7.91 -7.44
C GLU A 278 -20.39 -8.00 -5.94
N TYR A 279 -19.14 -8.26 -5.56
CA TYR A 279 -18.73 -8.38 -4.15
C TYR A 279 -18.19 -7.08 -3.56
N ARG A 280 -18.07 -6.04 -4.37
CA ARG A 280 -17.45 -4.78 -3.95
C ARG A 280 -18.12 -4.17 -2.72
N LYS A 281 -19.47 -4.13 -2.68
CA LYS A 281 -20.21 -3.56 -1.55
C LYS A 281 -20.11 -4.39 -0.27
N LEU A 282 -19.79 -5.69 -0.39
CA LEU A 282 -19.56 -6.58 0.74
C LEU A 282 -18.16 -6.36 1.34
N VAL A 283 -17.18 -6.02 0.50
CA VAL A 283 -15.77 -5.81 0.89
C VAL A 283 -15.50 -4.36 1.29
N VAL A 284 -15.96 -3.40 0.50
CA VAL A 284 -15.74 -1.97 0.75
C VAL A 284 -17.03 -1.37 1.34
N ARG A 285 -17.02 -1.15 2.64
CA ARG A 285 -18.17 -0.61 3.39
C ARG A 285 -18.21 0.93 3.33
N LYS A 286 -19.27 1.51 3.87
CA LYS A 286 -19.38 2.94 4.11
C LYS A 286 -18.15 3.43 4.89
N ASN A 287 -17.73 4.68 4.66
CA ASN A 287 -16.53 5.29 5.25
C ASN A 287 -15.20 4.67 4.80
N ALA A 288 -15.19 4.03 3.61
CA ALA A 288 -14.00 3.40 3.04
C ALA A 288 -13.34 2.33 3.93
N ASP A 289 -14.08 1.72 4.87
CA ASP A 289 -13.60 0.54 5.59
C ASP A 289 -13.55 -0.67 4.65
N VAL A 290 -12.38 -1.29 4.54
CA VAL A 290 -12.14 -2.45 3.68
C VAL A 290 -12.01 -3.69 4.54
N GLN A 291 -12.87 -4.69 4.31
CA GLN A 291 -12.87 -5.92 5.09
C GLN A 291 -11.65 -6.79 4.78
N PRO A 292 -11.17 -7.58 5.74
CA PRO A 292 -10.20 -8.63 5.46
C PRO A 292 -10.87 -9.70 4.60
N THR A 293 -10.20 -10.11 3.52
CA THR A 293 -10.75 -11.02 2.51
C THR A 293 -9.90 -12.27 2.35
N PHE A 294 -10.44 -13.28 1.69
CA PHE A 294 -9.63 -14.35 1.12
C PHE A 294 -9.90 -14.48 -0.39
N ILE A 295 -8.89 -14.91 -1.11
CA ILE A 295 -8.96 -15.16 -2.55
C ILE A 295 -8.93 -16.67 -2.82
N VAL A 296 -9.69 -17.07 -3.84
CA VAL A 296 -9.72 -18.43 -4.41
C VAL A 296 -9.51 -18.30 -5.91
N ASP A 297 -8.61 -19.05 -6.48
CA ASP A 297 -8.20 -18.95 -7.89
C ASP A 297 -7.95 -17.49 -8.35
N GLY A 298 -7.38 -16.70 -7.41
CA GLY A 298 -6.99 -15.32 -7.67
C GLY A 298 -8.09 -14.26 -7.56
N LEU A 299 -9.32 -14.62 -7.24
CA LEU A 299 -10.42 -13.69 -7.05
C LEU A 299 -10.90 -13.70 -5.60
N VAL A 300 -11.32 -12.54 -5.10
CA VAL A 300 -11.96 -12.44 -3.79
C VAL A 300 -13.22 -13.29 -3.77
N ALA A 301 -13.27 -14.22 -2.82
CA ALA A 301 -14.33 -15.20 -2.67
C ALA A 301 -15.09 -15.11 -1.33
N GLY A 302 -14.62 -14.26 -0.40
CA GLY A 302 -15.27 -14.07 0.89
C GLY A 302 -14.47 -13.18 1.83
N ILE A 303 -14.98 -13.02 3.03
CA ILE A 303 -14.35 -12.31 4.14
C ILE A 303 -13.94 -13.26 5.25
N TRP A 304 -13.06 -12.80 6.14
CA TRP A 304 -12.64 -13.57 7.29
C TRP A 304 -12.50 -12.71 8.54
N SER A 305 -12.51 -13.36 9.69
CA SER A 305 -12.24 -12.75 10.98
C SER A 305 -11.39 -13.65 11.85
N PHE A 306 -10.75 -13.07 12.87
CA PHE A 306 -10.03 -13.83 13.89
C PHE A 306 -10.58 -13.46 15.27
N LYS A 307 -11.06 -14.46 15.98
CA LYS A 307 -11.60 -14.32 17.33
C LYS A 307 -11.35 -15.59 18.14
N ASP A 308 -11.01 -15.44 19.40
CA ASP A 308 -10.84 -16.54 20.35
C ASP A 308 -9.87 -17.65 19.85
N GLY A 309 -8.80 -17.25 19.14
CA GLY A 309 -7.79 -18.16 18.58
C GLY A 309 -8.21 -18.88 17.30
N HIS A 310 -9.36 -18.54 16.71
CA HIS A 310 -9.89 -19.15 15.50
C HIS A 310 -10.06 -18.16 14.34
N VAL A 311 -9.73 -18.61 13.12
CA VAL A 311 -10.07 -17.92 11.88
C VAL A 311 -11.41 -18.43 11.40
N THR A 312 -12.38 -17.54 11.27
CA THR A 312 -13.70 -17.81 10.69
C THR A 312 -13.76 -17.23 9.28
N THR A 313 -14.30 -17.98 8.33
CA THR A 313 -14.44 -17.59 6.92
C THR A 313 -15.91 -17.55 6.52
N GLU A 314 -16.29 -16.52 5.75
CA GLU A 314 -17.63 -16.31 5.21
C GLU A 314 -17.53 -16.20 3.68
N PRO A 315 -17.67 -17.33 2.93
CA PRO A 315 -17.71 -17.31 1.47
C PRO A 315 -18.94 -16.57 0.94
N PHE A 316 -18.77 -15.78 -0.13
CA PHE A 316 -19.88 -15.07 -0.78
C PHE A 316 -20.73 -15.97 -1.68
N ALA A 317 -20.18 -17.10 -2.09
CA ALA A 317 -20.86 -18.15 -2.87
C ALA A 317 -20.30 -19.53 -2.49
N PRO A 318 -21.01 -20.63 -2.82
CA PRO A 318 -20.51 -22.00 -2.62
C PRO A 318 -19.17 -22.22 -3.30
N LEU A 319 -18.19 -22.75 -2.56
CA LEU A 319 -16.86 -23.05 -3.08
C LEU A 319 -16.75 -24.50 -3.59
N PRO A 320 -15.96 -24.77 -4.64
CA PRO A 320 -15.60 -26.12 -5.04
C PRO A 320 -14.93 -26.89 -3.88
N ARG A 321 -15.15 -28.21 -3.81
CA ARG A 321 -14.67 -29.06 -2.71
C ARG A 321 -13.14 -28.94 -2.48
N ALA A 322 -12.37 -28.85 -3.56
CA ALA A 322 -10.91 -28.69 -3.46
C ALA A 322 -10.53 -27.33 -2.83
N ALA A 323 -11.16 -26.25 -3.29
CA ALA A 323 -10.93 -24.89 -2.76
C ALA A 323 -11.35 -24.78 -1.29
N LYS A 324 -12.42 -25.47 -0.89
CA LYS A 324 -12.87 -25.47 0.51
C LYS A 324 -11.83 -26.13 1.43
N ARG A 325 -11.24 -27.26 1.01
CA ARG A 325 -10.17 -27.91 1.78
C ARG A 325 -8.93 -27.01 1.89
N GLU A 326 -8.50 -26.42 0.77
CA GLU A 326 -7.36 -25.50 0.76
C GLU A 326 -7.59 -24.27 1.66
N LEU A 327 -8.83 -23.74 1.68
CA LEU A 327 -9.23 -22.62 2.56
C LEU A 327 -9.16 -23.03 4.04
N GLU A 328 -9.63 -24.21 4.40
CA GLU A 328 -9.58 -24.76 5.76
C GLU A 328 -8.13 -24.94 6.23
N ASP A 329 -7.27 -25.51 5.37
CA ASP A 329 -5.84 -25.69 5.66
C ASP A 329 -5.11 -24.34 5.84
N GLU A 330 -5.40 -23.36 4.97
CA GLU A 330 -4.78 -22.03 5.07
C GLU A 330 -5.30 -21.26 6.27
N ALA A 331 -6.58 -21.39 6.63
CA ALA A 331 -7.17 -20.82 7.83
C ALA A 331 -6.52 -21.37 9.10
N GLY A 332 -6.26 -22.68 9.15
CA GLY A 332 -5.54 -23.33 10.24
C GLY A 332 -4.12 -22.78 10.40
N ARG A 333 -3.39 -22.59 9.29
CA ARG A 333 -2.04 -21.97 9.28
C ARG A 333 -2.07 -20.53 9.77
N LEU A 334 -3.05 -19.73 9.33
CA LEU A 334 -3.21 -18.35 9.76
C LEU A 334 -3.55 -18.27 11.25
N ALA A 335 -4.47 -19.11 11.73
CA ALA A 335 -4.86 -19.15 13.14
C ALA A 335 -3.66 -19.52 14.04
N ALA A 336 -2.85 -20.49 13.62
CA ALA A 336 -1.65 -20.86 14.33
C ALA A 336 -0.60 -19.74 14.40
N TRP A 337 -0.49 -18.93 13.34
CA TRP A 337 0.44 -17.81 13.29
C TRP A 337 -0.05 -16.58 14.07
N LEU A 338 -1.38 -16.35 14.18
CA LEU A 338 -1.98 -15.21 14.91
C LEU A 338 -1.98 -15.40 16.44
N ARG A 339 -1.88 -16.63 16.93
CA ARG A 339 -1.72 -16.98 18.38
C ARG A 339 -0.33 -16.66 18.87
#